data_0150201cc85acfc133c4652e3957c6b5
#
_entry.id   0150201cc85acfc133c4652e3957c6b5
#
_cell.length_a   1.000
_cell.length_b   1.000
_cell.length_c   1.000
_cell.angle_alpha   90.00
_cell.angle_beta   90.00
_cell.angle_gamma   90.00
#
_symmetry.space_group_name_H-M   'P 1'
#
loop_
_entity.id
_entity.type
_entity.pdbx_description
1 polymer ?
#
loop_
_entity_poly.entity_id
_entity_poly.type
_entity_poly.pdbx_seq_one_letter_code
_entity_poly.pdbx_strand_id
1 'polypeptide(L)'
;VKMIMHHETSGSTRNYERHLDKAFQFMNDNGYDAAKTGYVGNILPLGEHHYSQSILNHYQYVIEKAVDYKIMINAHEAVRPTGICRTYPNMIGNESARGTEFQAFGGSKANHTTLLPFTRLLGGPMDYTPGVFEMDIAKLNPNNNSHVNTTLANQLGLYVVMYSPLQMAADLPEN
;
A
#
# COMPACT_ATOMS: atom_id res chain seq x y z
N VAL A 1 -11.42 -15.92 8.32
CA VAL A 1 -10.63 -15.09 7.40
C VAL A 1 -11.25 -13.70 7.41
N LYS A 2 -10.44 -12.67 7.60
CA LYS A 2 -10.88 -11.28 7.46
C LYS A 2 -10.44 -10.74 6.11
N MET A 3 -11.26 -9.90 5.50
CA MET A 3 -11.00 -9.31 4.19
C MET A 3 -10.69 -7.82 4.37
N ILE A 4 -9.76 -7.32 3.56
CA ILE A 4 -9.46 -5.89 3.45
C ILE A 4 -10.20 -5.36 2.22
N MET A 5 -10.95 -4.27 2.36
CA MET A 5 -11.61 -3.63 1.23
C MET A 5 -10.62 -2.71 0.50
N HIS A 6 -10.59 -2.76 -0.82
CA HIS A 6 -9.77 -1.85 -1.63
C HIS A 6 -10.63 -0.68 -2.12
N HIS A 7 -10.25 0.53 -1.72
CA HIS A 7 -10.82 1.79 -2.18
C HIS A 7 -9.87 2.46 -3.18
N GLU A 8 -9.94 2.06 -4.46
CA GLU A 8 -9.20 2.74 -5.51
C GLU A 8 -9.94 4.01 -5.94
N THR A 9 -9.32 5.16 -5.74
CA THR A 9 -9.91 6.47 -6.00
C THR A 9 -9.59 7.02 -7.38
N SER A 10 -8.61 6.43 -8.08
CA SER A 10 -8.04 6.94 -9.34
C SER A 10 -7.66 8.43 -9.24
N GLY A 11 -7.13 8.82 -8.08
CA GLY A 11 -6.74 10.19 -7.78
C GLY A 11 -7.89 11.19 -7.54
N SER A 12 -9.16 10.74 -7.59
CA SER A 12 -10.33 11.60 -7.40
C SER A 12 -10.64 11.82 -5.91
N THR A 13 -9.74 12.52 -5.22
CA THR A 13 -9.77 12.71 -3.77
C THR A 13 -11.05 13.39 -3.27
N ARG A 14 -11.52 14.42 -3.98
CA ARG A 14 -12.75 15.14 -3.61
C ARG A 14 -14.00 14.27 -3.73
N ASN A 15 -14.03 13.38 -4.71
CA ASN A 15 -15.13 12.42 -4.83
C ASN A 15 -15.08 11.41 -3.69
N TYR A 16 -13.90 10.94 -3.34
CA TYR A 16 -13.73 10.01 -2.22
C TYR A 16 -14.18 10.64 -0.90
N GLU A 17 -13.78 11.88 -0.61
CA GLU A 17 -14.21 12.61 0.59
C GLU A 17 -15.75 12.71 0.72
N ARG A 18 -16.45 12.99 -0.39
CA ARG A 18 -17.92 13.09 -0.42
C ARG A 18 -18.63 11.79 -0.05
N HIS A 19 -17.97 10.65 -0.33
CA HIS A 19 -18.56 9.32 -0.13
C HIS A 19 -17.96 8.55 1.05
N LEU A 20 -17.01 9.15 1.75
CA LEU A 20 -16.21 8.47 2.77
C LEU A 20 -17.08 7.91 3.91
N ASP A 21 -18.00 8.70 4.45
CA ASP A 21 -18.94 8.23 5.49
C ASP A 21 -19.77 7.03 5.02
N LYS A 22 -20.26 7.10 3.80
CA LYS A 22 -21.06 6.03 3.20
C LYS A 22 -20.23 4.76 2.98
N ALA A 23 -18.98 4.94 2.53
CA ALA A 23 -18.07 3.83 2.28
C ALA A 23 -17.68 3.14 3.59
N PHE A 24 -17.33 3.88 4.62
CA PHE A 24 -16.96 3.32 5.91
C PHE A 24 -18.15 2.71 6.66
N GLN A 25 -19.34 3.32 6.55
CA GLN A 25 -20.56 2.70 7.09
C GLN A 25 -20.85 1.36 6.40
N PHE A 26 -20.75 1.32 5.07
CA PHE A 26 -20.92 0.09 4.31
C PHE A 26 -19.90 -1.00 4.74
N MET A 27 -18.66 -0.61 5.00
CA MET A 27 -17.65 -1.53 5.51
C MET A 27 -18.07 -2.13 6.85
N ASN A 28 -18.50 -1.29 7.79
CA ASN A 28 -18.95 -1.74 9.11
C ASN A 28 -20.16 -2.67 9.01
N ASP A 29 -21.14 -2.33 8.20
CA ASP A 29 -22.37 -3.12 7.99
C ASP A 29 -22.06 -4.51 7.41
N ASN A 30 -20.93 -4.66 6.72
CA ASN A 30 -20.49 -5.90 6.08
C ASN A 30 -19.28 -6.56 6.76
N GLY A 31 -18.87 -6.07 7.94
CA GLY A 31 -17.83 -6.70 8.75
C GLY A 31 -16.39 -6.51 8.25
N TYR A 32 -16.13 -5.46 7.47
CA TYR A 32 -14.78 -5.04 7.12
C TYR A 32 -14.23 -4.10 8.17
N ASP A 33 -13.01 -4.35 8.63
CA ASP A 33 -12.32 -3.52 9.63
C ASP A 33 -11.02 -2.90 9.11
N ALA A 34 -10.71 -3.10 7.83
CA ALA A 34 -9.53 -2.50 7.20
C ALA A 34 -9.79 -2.12 5.74
N ALA A 35 -9.24 -0.99 5.32
CA ALA A 35 -9.25 -0.52 3.94
C ALA A 35 -7.83 -0.28 3.43
N LYS A 36 -7.58 -0.73 2.19
CA LYS A 36 -6.45 -0.29 1.38
C LYS A 36 -6.94 0.86 0.50
N THR A 37 -6.37 2.05 0.63
CA THR A 37 -6.71 3.20 -0.21
C THR A 37 -5.69 3.36 -1.33
N GLY A 38 -6.15 3.54 -2.57
CA GLY A 38 -5.33 3.74 -3.76
C GLY A 38 -5.59 5.10 -4.42
N TYR A 39 -4.55 5.65 -5.04
CA TYR A 39 -4.58 6.96 -5.68
C TYR A 39 -3.79 6.92 -7.00
N VAL A 40 -4.01 5.86 -7.78
CA VAL A 40 -3.30 5.63 -9.06
C VAL A 40 -3.55 6.78 -10.03
N GLY A 41 -2.48 7.20 -10.69
CA GLY A 41 -2.52 8.25 -11.73
C GLY A 41 -2.43 9.66 -11.19
N ASN A 42 -2.96 10.60 -11.97
CA ASN A 42 -2.93 12.01 -11.62
C ASN A 42 -4.00 12.34 -10.58
N ILE A 43 -3.62 13.19 -9.63
CA ILE A 43 -4.59 13.73 -8.68
C ILE A 43 -5.59 14.67 -9.39
N LEU A 44 -6.84 14.58 -8.98
CA LEU A 44 -7.92 15.48 -9.40
C LEU A 44 -8.37 16.33 -8.19
N PRO A 45 -8.57 17.67 -8.40
CA PRO A 45 -8.53 18.42 -9.66
C PRO A 45 -7.11 18.57 -10.23
N LEU A 46 -7.03 18.77 -11.54
CA LEU A 46 -5.75 19.00 -12.22
C LEU A 46 -4.99 20.20 -11.62
N GLY A 47 -3.68 20.05 -11.50
CA GLY A 47 -2.81 21.03 -10.84
C GLY A 47 -2.41 20.63 -9.43
N GLU A 48 -3.13 19.69 -8.82
CA GLU A 48 -2.72 19.03 -7.60
C GLU A 48 -1.85 17.80 -7.89
N HIS A 49 -1.07 17.39 -6.90
CA HIS A 49 -0.27 16.17 -6.95
C HIS A 49 -0.16 15.55 -5.56
N HIS A 50 0.32 14.30 -5.48
CA HIS A 50 0.37 13.51 -4.24
C HIS A 50 1.07 14.20 -3.06
N TYR A 51 1.95 15.18 -3.33
CA TYR A 51 2.69 15.94 -2.33
C TYR A 51 2.16 17.36 -2.12
N SER A 52 1.04 17.74 -2.74
CA SER A 52 0.38 19.03 -2.47
C SER A 52 -0.14 19.08 -1.04
N GLN A 53 -0.14 20.27 -0.43
CA GLN A 53 -0.65 20.45 0.93
C GLN A 53 -2.10 20.00 1.07
N SER A 54 -2.93 20.28 0.08
CA SER A 54 -4.33 19.84 0.05
C SER A 54 -4.47 18.31 0.09
N ILE A 55 -3.55 17.59 -0.58
CA ILE A 55 -3.58 16.13 -0.64
C ILE A 55 -2.97 15.52 0.63
N LEU A 56 -1.98 16.16 1.23
CA LEU A 56 -1.52 15.77 2.57
C LEU A 56 -2.64 15.89 3.60
N ASN A 57 -3.41 16.97 3.54
CA ASN A 57 -4.58 17.16 4.40
C ASN A 57 -5.66 16.11 4.12
N HIS A 58 -5.85 15.72 2.85
CA HIS A 58 -6.75 14.64 2.46
C HIS A 58 -6.35 13.30 3.09
N TYR A 59 -5.07 12.91 2.99
CA TYR A 59 -4.60 11.65 3.60
C TYR A 59 -4.83 11.64 5.11
N GLN A 60 -4.53 12.74 5.77
CA GLN A 60 -4.78 12.87 7.21
C GLN A 60 -6.27 12.78 7.53
N TYR A 61 -7.11 13.49 6.79
CA TYR A 61 -8.57 13.48 6.97
C TYR A 61 -9.15 12.07 6.83
N VAL A 62 -8.69 11.28 5.84
CA VAL A 62 -9.13 9.90 5.66
C VAL A 62 -8.78 9.03 6.88
N ILE A 63 -7.57 9.20 7.43
CA ILE A 63 -7.11 8.46 8.62
C ILE A 63 -7.95 8.84 9.84
N GLU A 64 -8.16 10.13 10.08
CA GLU A 64 -8.96 10.65 11.19
C GLU A 64 -10.41 10.17 11.10
N LYS A 65 -10.99 10.26 9.91
CA LYS A 65 -12.35 9.81 9.66
C LYS A 65 -12.52 8.30 9.89
N ALA A 66 -11.52 7.51 9.51
CA ALA A 66 -11.53 6.07 9.70
C ALA A 66 -11.54 5.67 11.20
N VAL A 67 -11.02 6.51 12.09
CA VAL A 67 -11.10 6.29 13.55
C VAL A 67 -12.55 6.25 14.01
N ASP A 68 -13.40 7.17 13.52
CA ASP A 68 -14.82 7.24 13.90
C ASP A 68 -15.56 5.93 13.58
N TYR A 69 -15.13 5.23 12.54
CA TYR A 69 -15.69 3.96 12.07
C TYR A 69 -14.91 2.73 12.54
N LYS A 70 -13.83 2.91 13.33
CA LYS A 70 -12.93 1.83 13.80
C LYS A 70 -12.31 1.04 12.64
N ILE A 71 -11.96 1.72 11.55
CA ILE A 71 -11.37 1.13 10.35
C ILE A 71 -9.87 1.41 10.34
N MET A 72 -9.09 0.37 10.04
CA MET A 72 -7.66 0.47 9.81
C MET A 72 -7.40 0.89 8.37
N ILE A 73 -6.36 1.69 8.15
CA ILE A 73 -5.97 2.21 6.82
C ILE A 73 -4.56 1.73 6.46
N ASN A 74 -4.45 1.18 5.24
CA ASN A 74 -3.21 0.96 4.52
C ASN A 74 -3.23 1.83 3.25
N ALA A 75 -2.45 2.91 3.22
CA ALA A 75 -2.51 3.91 2.15
C ALA A 75 -1.44 3.64 1.08
N HIS A 76 -1.86 3.48 -0.18
CA HIS A 76 -0.96 3.35 -1.33
C HIS A 76 -0.82 4.68 -2.10
N GLU A 77 0.23 4.81 -2.93
CA GLU A 77 0.65 6.03 -3.64
C GLU A 77 0.77 7.29 -2.75
N ALA A 78 0.42 7.17 -1.48
CA ALA A 78 0.50 8.27 -0.52
C ALA A 78 1.95 8.77 -0.33
N VAL A 79 2.07 9.95 0.24
CA VAL A 79 3.37 10.54 0.57
C VAL A 79 4.09 9.69 1.63
N ARG A 80 5.42 9.75 1.61
CA ARG A 80 6.25 9.13 2.65
C ARG A 80 5.75 9.48 4.06
N PRO A 81 5.79 8.54 5.01
CA PRO A 81 5.23 8.74 6.34
C PRO A 81 6.00 9.81 7.14
N THR A 82 5.24 10.51 7.98
CA THR A 82 5.72 11.58 8.85
C THR A 82 5.67 11.20 10.34
N GLY A 83 5.42 9.92 10.64
CA GLY A 83 5.21 9.43 12.00
C GLY A 83 3.75 9.50 12.47
N ILE A 84 2.81 9.85 11.59
CA ILE A 84 1.38 10.00 11.91
C ILE A 84 0.76 8.70 12.44
N CYS A 85 1.29 7.54 12.08
CA CYS A 85 0.88 6.24 12.60
C CYS A 85 1.09 6.08 14.13
N ARG A 86 1.90 6.95 14.75
CA ARG A 86 2.05 6.99 16.21
C ARG A 86 0.96 7.79 16.89
N THR A 87 0.37 8.76 16.19
CA THR A 87 -0.79 9.54 16.66
C THR A 87 -2.08 8.79 16.34
N TYR A 88 -2.17 8.20 15.17
CA TYR A 88 -3.33 7.46 14.68
C TYR A 88 -2.93 6.00 14.40
N PRO A 89 -3.01 5.10 15.41
CA PRO A 89 -2.56 3.71 15.28
C PRO A 89 -3.42 2.88 14.32
N ASN A 90 -4.58 3.39 13.90
CA ASN A 90 -5.38 2.80 12.83
C ASN A 90 -4.73 2.96 11.44
N MET A 91 -3.72 3.83 11.27
CA MET A 91 -2.86 3.81 10.10
C MET A 91 -1.83 2.69 10.25
N ILE A 92 -2.15 1.51 9.74
CA ILE A 92 -1.33 0.30 9.91
C ILE A 92 -0.16 0.21 8.92
N GLY A 93 -0.21 0.95 7.82
CA GLY A 93 0.88 1.00 6.86
C GLY A 93 0.59 1.95 5.72
N ASN A 94 1.62 2.21 4.94
CA ASN A 94 1.48 2.79 3.62
C ASN A 94 2.63 2.34 2.71
N GLU A 95 2.45 2.49 1.41
CA GLU A 95 3.47 2.12 0.44
C GLU A 95 4.59 3.17 0.39
N SER A 96 4.35 4.33 -0.20
CA SER A 96 5.23 5.50 -0.32
C SER A 96 6.64 5.23 -0.84
N ALA A 97 6.85 4.10 -1.48
CA ALA A 97 8.04 3.71 -2.21
C ALA A 97 7.69 2.49 -3.08
N ARG A 98 8.54 2.16 -4.05
CA ARG A 98 8.30 1.01 -4.91
C ARG A 98 8.24 -0.28 -4.12
N GLY A 99 7.09 -0.94 -4.13
CA GLY A 99 6.86 -2.27 -3.61
C GLY A 99 7.13 -3.37 -4.65
N THR A 100 6.74 -4.59 -4.32
CA THR A 100 6.96 -5.77 -5.18
C THR A 100 6.29 -5.64 -6.54
N GLU A 101 5.14 -4.97 -6.65
CA GLU A 101 4.42 -4.82 -7.92
C GLU A 101 5.25 -4.17 -9.03
N PHE A 102 6.23 -3.35 -8.69
CA PHE A 102 7.13 -2.72 -9.67
C PHE A 102 8.03 -3.72 -10.40
N GLN A 103 8.12 -4.95 -9.94
CA GLN A 103 8.78 -6.01 -10.70
C GLN A 103 8.04 -6.29 -12.02
N ALA A 104 6.72 -6.07 -12.07
CA ALA A 104 5.91 -6.19 -13.29
C ALA A 104 6.07 -5.00 -14.26
N PHE A 105 6.66 -3.89 -13.82
CA PHE A 105 6.79 -2.64 -14.58
C PHE A 105 8.26 -2.27 -14.87
N GLY A 106 9.07 -3.22 -15.27
CA GLY A 106 10.49 -3.04 -15.58
C GLY A 106 11.45 -3.40 -14.46
N GLY A 107 10.92 -3.84 -13.34
CA GLY A 107 11.68 -4.36 -12.21
C GLY A 107 12.34 -3.30 -11.33
N SER A 108 12.76 -3.74 -10.16
CA SER A 108 13.64 -3.01 -9.27
C SER A 108 15.00 -3.71 -9.23
N LYS A 109 16.06 -2.96 -9.03
CA LYS A 109 17.39 -3.57 -8.82
C LYS A 109 17.41 -4.39 -7.52
N ALA A 110 18.20 -5.43 -7.45
CA ALA A 110 18.29 -6.30 -6.28
C ALA A 110 18.67 -5.54 -4.98
N ASN A 111 19.42 -4.45 -5.08
CA ASN A 111 19.76 -3.62 -3.92
C ASN A 111 18.65 -2.71 -3.45
N HIS A 112 17.50 -2.61 -4.14
CA HIS A 112 16.40 -1.76 -3.71
C HIS A 112 15.90 -2.17 -2.32
N THR A 113 15.67 -3.45 -2.09
CA THR A 113 15.20 -3.98 -0.81
C THR A 113 16.19 -3.81 0.33
N THR A 114 17.48 -3.68 0.04
CA THR A 114 18.51 -3.43 1.07
C THR A 114 18.62 -1.94 1.45
N LEU A 115 18.12 -1.04 0.61
CA LEU A 115 18.11 0.39 0.89
C LEU A 115 16.89 0.82 1.72
N LEU A 116 15.73 0.19 1.49
CA LEU A 116 14.46 0.59 2.11
C LEU A 116 14.51 0.61 3.65
N PRO A 117 15.13 -0.36 4.35
CA PRO A 117 15.23 -0.33 5.82
C PRO A 117 15.95 0.91 6.37
N PHE A 118 16.91 1.44 5.62
CA PHE A 118 17.73 2.59 6.01
C PHE A 118 17.24 3.93 5.45
N THR A 119 16.15 3.92 4.71
CA THR A 119 15.57 5.11 4.07
C THR A 119 14.08 5.20 4.35
N ARG A 120 13.26 4.50 3.58
CA ARG A 120 11.79 4.56 3.65
C ARG A 120 11.24 4.13 5.03
N LEU A 121 11.78 3.06 5.62
CA LEU A 121 11.27 2.52 6.88
C LEU A 121 11.63 3.38 8.10
N LEU A 122 12.55 4.33 7.97
CA LEU A 122 12.84 5.30 9.05
C LEU A 122 11.61 6.15 9.40
N GLY A 123 10.69 6.35 8.45
CA GLY A 123 9.45 7.09 8.66
C GLY A 123 8.30 6.28 9.24
N GLY A 124 8.42 4.95 9.29
CA GLY A 124 7.36 4.05 9.77
C GLY A 124 7.17 2.82 8.88
N PRO A 125 6.20 1.97 9.21
CA PRO A 125 5.94 0.71 8.51
C PRO A 125 5.65 0.91 7.02
N MET A 126 6.02 -0.07 6.20
CA MET A 126 5.80 -0.05 4.76
C MET A 126 5.03 -1.29 4.32
N ASP A 127 4.00 -1.09 3.50
CA ASP A 127 3.40 -2.17 2.74
C ASP A 127 4.25 -2.43 1.48
N TYR A 128 5.21 -3.33 1.60
CA TYR A 128 6.09 -3.73 0.50
C TYR A 128 5.50 -4.87 -0.33
N THR A 129 4.62 -5.68 0.25
CA THR A 129 4.03 -6.89 -0.34
C THR A 129 5.09 -7.90 -0.80
N PRO A 130 5.92 -8.45 0.11
CA PRO A 130 6.90 -9.48 -0.23
C PRO A 130 6.24 -10.83 -0.53
N GLY A 131 7.04 -11.87 -0.76
CA GLY A 131 6.58 -13.25 -0.82
C GLY A 131 6.26 -13.74 -2.22
N VAL A 132 6.96 -13.25 -3.24
CA VAL A 132 6.94 -13.86 -4.57
C VAL A 132 7.95 -15.02 -4.59
N PHE A 133 7.46 -16.26 -4.65
CA PHE A 133 8.28 -17.46 -4.70
C PHE A 133 8.45 -18.02 -6.12
N GLU A 134 7.46 -17.83 -7.00
CA GLU A 134 7.66 -18.04 -8.44
C GLU A 134 8.19 -16.75 -9.09
N MET A 135 9.48 -16.68 -9.25
CA MET A 135 10.19 -15.48 -9.72
C MET A 135 10.17 -15.32 -11.23
N ASP A 136 9.86 -16.38 -11.95
CA ASP A 136 9.80 -16.40 -13.43
C ASP A 136 8.34 -16.29 -13.87
N ILE A 137 7.90 -15.05 -14.09
CA ILE A 137 6.51 -14.76 -14.47
C ILE A 137 6.13 -15.41 -15.81
N ALA A 138 7.10 -15.69 -16.70
CA ALA A 138 6.84 -16.37 -17.97
C ALA A 138 6.26 -17.78 -17.79
N LYS A 139 6.52 -18.44 -16.66
CA LYS A 139 5.89 -19.74 -16.36
C LYS A 139 4.38 -19.62 -16.14
N LEU A 140 3.94 -18.50 -15.59
CA LEU A 140 2.53 -18.24 -15.32
C LEU A 140 1.82 -17.60 -16.52
N ASN A 141 2.52 -16.74 -17.23
CA ASN A 141 2.04 -16.10 -18.45
C ASN A 141 3.17 -16.00 -19.49
N PRO A 142 3.19 -16.88 -20.51
CA PRO A 142 4.23 -16.91 -21.51
C PRO A 142 4.39 -15.61 -22.33
N ASN A 143 3.39 -14.74 -22.30
CA ASN A 143 3.46 -13.42 -22.96
C ASN A 143 4.12 -12.34 -22.08
N ASN A 144 4.43 -12.66 -20.83
CA ASN A 144 5.09 -11.76 -19.89
C ASN A 144 6.46 -12.33 -19.54
N ASN A 145 7.52 -11.65 -19.95
CA ASN A 145 8.91 -12.02 -19.67
C ASN A 145 9.49 -11.31 -18.45
N SER A 146 8.67 -10.72 -17.60
CA SER A 146 9.13 -10.12 -16.35
C SER A 146 9.72 -11.17 -15.43
N HIS A 147 10.73 -10.74 -14.69
CA HIS A 147 11.43 -11.58 -13.70
C HIS A 147 11.60 -10.79 -12.40
N VAL A 148 11.33 -11.44 -11.28
CA VAL A 148 11.51 -10.82 -9.95
C VAL A 148 12.98 -11.00 -9.52
N ASN A 149 13.74 -9.90 -9.46
CA ASN A 149 15.17 -9.90 -9.17
C ASN A 149 15.45 -10.13 -7.67
N THR A 150 15.30 -11.36 -7.23
CA THR A 150 15.40 -11.76 -5.82
C THR A 150 15.86 -13.21 -5.67
N THR A 151 15.87 -13.70 -4.45
CA THR A 151 16.01 -15.12 -4.10
C THR A 151 14.92 -15.51 -3.11
N LEU A 152 14.59 -16.79 -3.00
CA LEU A 152 13.63 -17.30 -2.02
C LEU A 152 13.99 -16.87 -0.59
N ALA A 153 15.27 -16.97 -0.24
CA ALA A 153 15.76 -16.55 1.08
C ALA A 153 15.56 -15.04 1.31
N ASN A 154 15.80 -14.22 0.27
CA ASN A 154 15.52 -12.78 0.36
C ASN A 154 14.03 -12.51 0.59
N GLN A 155 13.15 -13.15 -0.18
CA GLN A 155 11.70 -12.97 -0.01
C GLN A 155 11.22 -13.31 1.40
N LEU A 156 11.71 -14.41 1.99
CA LEU A 156 11.43 -14.77 3.39
C LEU A 156 12.02 -13.73 4.35
N GLY A 157 13.24 -13.29 4.12
CA GLY A 157 13.90 -12.26 4.93
C GLY A 157 13.17 -10.93 4.93
N LEU A 158 12.50 -10.57 3.83
CA LEU A 158 11.74 -9.32 3.72
C LEU A 158 10.58 -9.23 4.71
N TYR A 159 9.95 -10.32 5.10
CA TYR A 159 8.92 -10.32 6.14
C TYR A 159 9.43 -9.86 7.51
N VAL A 160 10.72 -10.02 7.76
CA VAL A 160 11.36 -9.55 8.99
C VAL A 160 11.89 -8.12 8.82
N VAL A 161 12.52 -7.84 7.68
CA VAL A 161 13.25 -6.59 7.44
C VAL A 161 12.32 -5.45 7.02
N MET A 162 11.28 -5.75 6.22
CA MET A 162 10.25 -4.78 5.83
C MET A 162 9.16 -4.73 6.90
N TYR A 163 9.48 -4.09 8.02
CA TYR A 163 8.55 -3.97 9.13
C TYR A 163 7.20 -3.38 8.70
N SER A 164 6.14 -4.10 9.01
CA SER A 164 4.76 -3.64 8.85
C SER A 164 3.83 -4.43 9.78
N PRO A 165 2.85 -3.80 10.44
CA PRO A 165 1.79 -4.50 11.17
C PRO A 165 0.90 -5.33 10.24
N LEU A 166 0.80 -4.95 8.97
CA LEU A 166 0.14 -5.71 7.91
C LEU A 166 1.19 -6.29 6.97
N GLN A 167 1.27 -7.62 6.93
CA GLN A 167 2.11 -8.34 5.98
C GLN A 167 1.23 -9.02 4.94
N MET A 168 1.56 -8.84 3.68
CA MET A 168 0.88 -9.46 2.55
C MET A 168 1.84 -10.38 1.80
N ALA A 169 1.33 -11.48 1.26
CA ALA A 169 2.05 -12.36 0.36
C ALA A 169 1.64 -12.07 -1.08
N ALA A 170 2.61 -11.96 -1.98
CA ALA A 170 2.39 -11.54 -3.37
C ALA A 170 2.40 -12.71 -4.36
N ASP A 171 2.23 -13.94 -3.89
CA ASP A 171 2.24 -15.13 -4.74
C ASP A 171 0.86 -15.75 -4.90
N LEU A 172 0.78 -16.78 -5.72
CA LEU A 172 -0.43 -17.57 -5.91
C LEU A 172 -0.68 -18.47 -4.71
N PRO A 173 -1.97 -18.81 -4.42
CA PRO A 173 -2.31 -19.64 -3.26
C PRO A 173 -1.70 -21.04 -3.24
N GLU A 174 -1.30 -21.57 -4.39
CA GLU A 174 -0.70 -22.88 -4.56
C GLU A 174 0.81 -22.91 -4.28
N ASN A 175 1.47 -21.78 -4.10
CA ASN A 175 2.87 -21.63 -3.75
C ASN A 175 3.03 -21.30 -2.26
#